data_a69738a4d35fde5936b384630e382084
#
_entry.id   a69738a4d35fde5936b384630e382084
#
_cell.length_a   1.000
_cell.length_b   1.000
_cell.length_c   1.000
_cell.angle_alpha   90.00
_cell.angle_beta   90.00
_cell.angle_gamma   90.00
#
_symmetry.space_group_name_H-M   'P 1'
#
loop_
_entity.id
_entity.type
_entity.pdbx_description
1 polymer ?
#
loop_
_entity_poly.entity_id
_entity_poly.type
_entity_poly.pdbx_seq_one_letter_code
_entity_poly.pdbx_strand_id
1 'polypeptide(L)'
;MWGFPEKGVLGLRTAGEMGFQGAEISLGSFEEHYPMSDENVQREYREISRECGITLTALSVEHLNQYGLSHPMNSRRGKIALEGSRIGLETAARMDIPVVQLPSFNSGAIRTEEDFENTCEKIALLCEEAEQYGIIVASENTLSVEDTLRMFGKIGCKNFRLMFDSQNYFLDHGADTAQVLRELYPYVEQIHLKDGYNGQISSALLGRGETHFLQTARVIRETACARWLLLENYYDRPPLNQLCADPLELVRTDMKTIKTVFEMQ
;
A
#
# COMPACT_ATOMS: atom_id res chain seq x y z
N MET A 1 0.63 -8.21 -1.86
CA MET A 1 1.60 -9.27 -2.25
C MET A 1 2.51 -8.85 -3.41
N TRP A 2 2.68 -7.56 -3.61
CA TRP A 2 3.42 -6.98 -4.74
C TRP A 2 4.89 -7.45 -4.80
N GLY A 3 5.63 -7.33 -3.72
CA GLY A 3 7.04 -7.71 -3.62
C GLY A 3 7.31 -9.17 -3.20
N PHE A 4 6.28 -9.93 -2.85
CA PHE A 4 6.44 -11.31 -2.41
C PHE A 4 6.90 -12.21 -3.57
N PRO A 5 7.84 -13.17 -3.34
CA PRO A 5 8.41 -13.97 -4.42
C PRO A 5 7.38 -14.79 -5.20
N GLU A 6 6.46 -15.40 -4.50
CA GLU A 6 5.37 -16.19 -5.11
C GLU A 6 4.12 -15.32 -5.26
N LYS A 7 3.36 -15.55 -6.31
CA LYS A 7 2.21 -14.71 -6.68
C LYS A 7 0.89 -15.47 -6.52
N GLY A 8 -0.19 -14.72 -6.51
CA GLY A 8 -1.53 -15.29 -6.46
C GLY A 8 -1.80 -16.07 -5.18
N VAL A 9 -2.65 -17.06 -5.28
CA VAL A 9 -3.05 -17.92 -4.15
C VAL A 9 -1.90 -18.77 -3.61
N LEU A 10 -0.92 -19.12 -4.45
CA LEU A 10 0.30 -19.82 -4.01
C LEU A 10 1.07 -18.93 -3.03
N GLY A 11 1.25 -17.66 -3.35
CA GLY A 11 1.90 -16.70 -2.46
C GLY A 11 1.14 -16.50 -1.14
N LEU A 12 -0.20 -16.53 -1.14
CA LEU A 12 -0.99 -16.50 0.12
C LEU A 12 -0.71 -17.75 0.96
N ARG A 13 -0.66 -18.91 0.36
CA ARG A 13 -0.37 -20.18 1.06
C ARG A 13 1.01 -20.14 1.70
N THR A 14 2.02 -19.81 0.91
CA THR A 14 3.40 -19.68 1.41
C THR A 14 3.52 -18.62 2.51
N ALA A 15 2.86 -17.47 2.36
CA ALA A 15 2.84 -16.45 3.41
C ALA A 15 2.22 -16.97 4.71
N GLY A 16 1.13 -17.75 4.64
CA GLY A 16 0.52 -18.39 5.81
C GLY A 16 1.47 -19.39 6.48
N GLU A 17 2.12 -20.26 5.70
CA GLU A 17 3.11 -21.22 6.18
C GLU A 17 4.32 -20.52 6.83
N MET A 18 4.67 -19.34 6.38
CA MET A 18 5.73 -18.49 6.97
C MET A 18 5.28 -17.75 8.24
N GLY A 19 3.99 -17.76 8.58
CA GLY A 19 3.43 -17.14 9.78
C GLY A 19 3.00 -15.68 9.62
N PHE A 20 2.76 -15.21 8.39
CA PHE A 20 2.07 -13.94 8.17
C PHE A 20 0.61 -14.05 8.60
N GLN A 21 0.07 -12.98 9.20
CA GLN A 21 -1.32 -12.90 9.63
C GLN A 21 -2.23 -12.17 8.65
N GLY A 22 -1.65 -11.39 7.75
CA GLY A 22 -2.41 -10.60 6.79
C GLY A 22 -1.69 -10.41 5.47
N ALA A 23 -2.44 -10.06 4.44
CA ALA A 23 -1.92 -9.77 3.11
C ALA A 23 -2.74 -8.65 2.45
N GLU A 24 -2.04 -7.73 1.81
CA GLU A 24 -2.60 -6.86 0.80
C GLU A 24 -2.58 -7.59 -0.54
N ILE A 25 -3.67 -7.50 -1.29
CA ILE A 25 -3.79 -8.09 -2.63
C ILE A 25 -4.05 -7.00 -3.67
N SER A 26 -3.78 -7.32 -4.93
CA SER A 26 -3.97 -6.39 -6.06
C SER A 26 -5.30 -6.62 -6.76
N LEU A 27 -5.93 -5.53 -7.22
CA LEU A 27 -7.06 -5.58 -8.14
C LEU A 27 -6.64 -6.13 -9.52
N GLY A 28 -5.38 -5.90 -9.91
CA GLY A 28 -4.85 -6.14 -11.23
C GLY A 28 -4.95 -4.93 -12.17
N SER A 29 -4.45 -5.10 -13.39
CA SER A 29 -4.37 -4.02 -14.37
C SER A 29 -5.65 -3.82 -15.15
N PHE A 30 -5.79 -2.61 -15.72
CA PHE A 30 -6.86 -2.29 -16.69
C PHE A 30 -6.75 -3.16 -17.94
N GLU A 31 -5.54 -3.43 -18.42
CA GLU A 31 -5.25 -4.22 -19.60
C GLU A 31 -5.67 -5.70 -19.45
N GLU A 32 -5.63 -6.20 -18.22
CA GLU A 32 -6.07 -7.55 -17.86
C GLU A 32 -7.54 -7.59 -17.40
N HIS A 33 -8.28 -6.49 -17.56
CA HIS A 33 -9.67 -6.38 -17.13
C HIS A 33 -9.89 -6.65 -15.63
N TYR A 34 -8.94 -6.21 -14.80
CA TYR A 34 -9.03 -6.33 -13.35
C TYR A 34 -9.31 -7.76 -12.85
N PRO A 35 -8.36 -8.68 -12.95
CA PRO A 35 -8.58 -10.11 -12.66
C PRO A 35 -9.24 -10.39 -11.31
N MET A 36 -8.96 -9.56 -10.27
CA MET A 36 -9.57 -9.73 -8.96
C MET A 36 -11.06 -9.37 -8.93
N SER A 37 -11.61 -8.75 -9.98
CA SER A 37 -13.05 -8.50 -10.08
C SER A 37 -13.87 -9.75 -10.48
N ASP A 38 -13.22 -10.82 -10.95
CA ASP A 38 -13.85 -12.10 -11.29
C ASP A 38 -14.24 -12.87 -10.02
N GLU A 39 -15.50 -13.31 -9.94
CA GLU A 39 -16.05 -13.99 -8.77
C GLU A 39 -15.36 -15.34 -8.46
N ASN A 40 -14.84 -16.04 -9.47
CA ASN A 40 -14.12 -17.31 -9.27
C ASN A 40 -12.75 -17.04 -8.64
N VAL A 41 -12.05 -16.00 -9.11
CA VAL A 41 -10.79 -15.55 -8.52
C VAL A 41 -11.02 -15.11 -7.07
N GLN A 42 -12.05 -14.30 -6.82
CA GLN A 42 -12.42 -13.87 -5.46
C GLN A 42 -12.69 -15.07 -4.54
N ARG A 43 -13.43 -16.06 -5.02
CA ARG A 43 -13.73 -17.27 -4.24
C ARG A 43 -12.46 -18.03 -3.88
N GLU A 44 -11.57 -18.26 -4.85
CA GLU A 44 -10.30 -18.95 -4.64
C GLU A 44 -9.43 -18.24 -3.59
N TYR A 45 -9.29 -16.90 -3.68
CA TYR A 45 -8.54 -16.12 -2.69
C TYR A 45 -9.16 -16.20 -1.30
N ARG A 46 -10.48 -16.14 -1.18
CA ARG A 46 -11.17 -16.26 0.12
C ARG A 46 -11.03 -17.65 0.73
N GLU A 47 -11.08 -18.69 -0.09
CA GLU A 47 -10.89 -20.09 0.35
C GLU A 47 -9.46 -20.27 0.90
N ILE A 48 -8.45 -19.93 0.13
CA ILE A 48 -7.04 -20.04 0.56
C ILE A 48 -6.75 -19.13 1.77
N SER A 49 -7.25 -17.90 1.80
CA SER A 49 -7.12 -17.02 2.94
C SER A 49 -7.63 -17.65 4.24
N ARG A 50 -8.81 -18.27 4.20
CA ARG A 50 -9.38 -19.01 5.35
C ARG A 50 -8.58 -20.25 5.71
N GLU A 51 -8.16 -21.07 4.73
CA GLU A 51 -7.35 -22.27 4.95
C GLU A 51 -6.01 -21.95 5.63
N CYS A 52 -5.37 -20.84 5.24
CA CYS A 52 -4.07 -20.43 5.76
C CYS A 52 -4.16 -19.52 6.98
N GLY A 53 -5.35 -19.09 7.39
CA GLY A 53 -5.54 -18.18 8.51
C GLY A 53 -5.03 -16.75 8.24
N ILE A 54 -4.97 -16.33 6.96
CA ILE A 54 -4.53 -14.98 6.56
C ILE A 54 -5.74 -14.07 6.39
N THR A 55 -5.69 -12.87 6.99
CA THR A 55 -6.65 -11.81 6.75
C THR A 55 -6.28 -11.04 5.47
N LEU A 56 -7.22 -10.80 4.56
CA LEU A 56 -7.04 -9.86 3.46
C LEU A 56 -7.22 -8.44 4.01
N THR A 57 -6.12 -7.70 4.13
CA THR A 57 -6.07 -6.44 4.89
C THR A 57 -6.39 -5.22 4.05
N ALA A 58 -6.02 -5.25 2.78
CA ALA A 58 -6.28 -4.20 1.81
C ALA A 58 -6.33 -4.75 0.38
N LEU A 59 -7.03 -4.02 -0.49
CA LEU A 59 -7.02 -4.20 -1.94
C LEU A 59 -6.34 -2.99 -2.58
N SER A 60 -5.21 -3.22 -3.26
CA SER A 60 -4.49 -2.18 -4.00
C SER A 60 -5.06 -1.98 -5.39
N VAL A 61 -5.33 -0.73 -5.75
CA VAL A 61 -5.78 -0.30 -7.07
C VAL A 61 -4.57 0.15 -7.90
N GLU A 62 -3.62 -0.76 -8.12
CA GLU A 62 -2.27 -0.47 -8.65
C GLU A 62 -2.26 0.12 -10.06
N HIS A 63 -3.30 -0.08 -10.88
CA HIS A 63 -3.41 0.53 -12.20
C HIS A 63 -3.40 2.07 -12.14
N LEU A 64 -3.65 2.67 -10.97
CA LEU A 64 -3.54 4.11 -10.76
C LEU A 64 -2.11 4.64 -10.94
N ASN A 65 -1.10 3.79 -10.82
CA ASN A 65 0.28 4.15 -11.18
C ASN A 65 0.44 4.49 -12.68
N GLN A 66 -0.44 3.96 -13.52
CA GLN A 66 -0.46 4.23 -14.96
C GLN A 66 -1.52 5.26 -15.36
N TYR A 67 -2.72 5.18 -14.80
CA TYR A 67 -3.85 6.00 -15.21
C TYR A 67 -4.14 7.17 -14.27
N GLY A 68 -3.81 7.10 -13.01
CA GLY A 68 -3.80 8.18 -12.01
C GLY A 68 -5.09 8.96 -11.78
N LEU A 69 -5.42 9.16 -10.50
CA LEU A 69 -6.52 10.07 -10.12
C LEU A 69 -6.16 11.54 -10.38
N SER A 70 -4.89 11.87 -10.58
CA SER A 70 -4.40 13.22 -10.91
C SER A 70 -4.88 13.74 -12.26
N HIS A 71 -5.30 12.86 -13.18
CA HIS A 71 -5.78 13.28 -14.49
C HIS A 71 -7.21 13.87 -14.42
N PRO A 72 -7.55 14.86 -15.30
CA PRO A 72 -8.89 15.46 -15.33
C PRO A 72 -10.01 14.41 -15.48
N MET A 73 -11.13 14.65 -14.79
CA MET A 73 -12.30 13.75 -14.75
C MET A 73 -12.82 13.37 -16.12
N ASN A 74 -12.83 14.30 -17.07
CA ASN A 74 -13.33 14.10 -18.43
C ASN A 74 -12.31 13.46 -19.39
N SER A 75 -11.03 13.35 -18.99
CA SER A 75 -9.99 12.71 -19.78
C SER A 75 -10.18 11.19 -19.84
N ARG A 76 -9.61 10.54 -20.86
CA ARG A 76 -9.60 9.06 -20.94
C ARG A 76 -8.96 8.43 -19.71
N ARG A 77 -7.80 8.96 -19.27
CA ARG A 77 -7.08 8.44 -18.11
C ARG A 77 -7.87 8.63 -16.82
N GLY A 78 -8.42 9.82 -16.62
CA GLY A 78 -9.24 10.11 -15.42
C GLY A 78 -10.49 9.22 -15.32
N LYS A 79 -11.14 8.90 -16.46
CA LYS A 79 -12.27 7.98 -16.51
C LYS A 79 -11.85 6.54 -16.15
N ILE A 80 -10.75 6.04 -16.73
CA ILE A 80 -10.21 4.70 -16.41
C ILE A 80 -9.82 4.63 -14.93
N ALA A 81 -9.15 5.66 -14.40
CA ALA A 81 -8.75 5.72 -13.02
C ALA A 81 -9.95 5.64 -12.06
N LEU A 82 -10.97 6.45 -12.30
CA LEU A 82 -12.17 6.47 -11.46
C LEU A 82 -12.97 5.17 -11.54
N GLU A 83 -13.18 4.66 -12.76
CA GLU A 83 -13.91 3.41 -12.98
C GLU A 83 -13.21 2.22 -12.33
N GLY A 84 -11.90 2.07 -12.53
CA GLY A 84 -11.14 0.99 -11.91
C GLY A 84 -11.12 1.10 -10.38
N SER A 85 -11.11 2.32 -9.82
CA SER A 85 -11.25 2.52 -8.37
C SER A 85 -12.61 2.06 -7.84
N ARG A 86 -13.70 2.32 -8.58
CA ARG A 86 -15.05 1.81 -8.26
C ARG A 86 -15.12 0.29 -8.29
N ILE A 87 -14.55 -0.32 -9.33
CA ILE A 87 -14.41 -1.79 -9.41
C ILE A 87 -13.65 -2.31 -8.20
N GLY A 88 -12.60 -1.59 -7.76
CA GLY A 88 -11.85 -1.92 -6.54
C GLY A 88 -12.73 -1.87 -5.29
N LEU A 89 -13.55 -0.83 -5.11
CA LEU A 89 -14.49 -0.73 -3.98
C LEU A 89 -15.51 -1.87 -3.96
N GLU A 90 -16.12 -2.16 -5.12
CA GLU A 90 -17.07 -3.28 -5.24
C GLU A 90 -16.42 -4.64 -4.96
N THR A 91 -15.19 -4.83 -5.47
CA THR A 91 -14.42 -6.05 -5.24
C THR A 91 -14.09 -6.21 -3.76
N ALA A 92 -13.61 -5.15 -3.11
CA ALA A 92 -13.31 -5.16 -1.68
C ALA A 92 -14.56 -5.45 -0.84
N ALA A 93 -15.72 -4.85 -1.19
CA ALA A 93 -16.99 -5.11 -0.53
C ALA A 93 -17.40 -6.59 -0.63
N ARG A 94 -17.31 -7.21 -1.83
CA ARG A 94 -17.64 -8.63 -2.03
C ARG A 94 -16.70 -9.59 -1.29
N MET A 95 -15.46 -9.15 -1.06
CA MET A 95 -14.42 -9.95 -0.40
C MET A 95 -14.27 -9.66 1.10
N ASP A 96 -15.09 -8.78 1.67
CA ASP A 96 -14.99 -8.32 3.06
C ASP A 96 -13.61 -7.71 3.39
N ILE A 97 -12.98 -7.02 2.40
CA ILE A 97 -11.71 -6.34 2.56
C ILE A 97 -11.96 -4.93 3.07
N PRO A 98 -11.40 -4.54 4.23
CA PRO A 98 -11.78 -3.29 4.90
C PRO A 98 -11.16 -2.03 4.30
N VAL A 99 -10.09 -2.16 3.51
CA VAL A 99 -9.32 -1.03 3.00
C VAL A 99 -9.13 -1.15 1.49
N VAL A 100 -9.36 -0.06 0.75
CA VAL A 100 -8.95 0.08 -0.64
C VAL A 100 -7.82 1.10 -0.70
N GLN A 101 -6.65 0.67 -1.16
CA GLN A 101 -5.45 1.49 -1.30
C GLN A 101 -5.39 2.10 -2.69
N LEU A 102 -5.20 3.42 -2.74
CA LEU A 102 -5.12 4.24 -3.95
C LEU A 102 -3.70 4.85 -4.07
N PRO A 103 -2.80 4.23 -4.84
CA PRO A 103 -1.44 4.75 -5.02
C PRO A 103 -1.43 5.94 -5.99
N SER A 104 -0.52 6.89 -5.75
CA SER A 104 -0.34 8.10 -6.55
C SER A 104 1.13 8.26 -6.98
N PHE A 105 1.63 7.30 -7.78
CA PHE A 105 3.01 7.29 -8.27
C PHE A 105 3.08 7.27 -9.80
N ASN A 106 4.26 7.37 -10.35
CA ASN A 106 4.55 7.31 -11.78
C ASN A 106 3.70 8.31 -12.60
N SER A 107 2.84 7.81 -13.51
CA SER A 107 1.91 8.64 -14.28
C SER A 107 0.75 9.19 -13.45
N GLY A 108 0.48 8.61 -12.30
CA GLY A 108 -0.54 9.03 -11.35
C GLY A 108 -0.03 9.98 -10.26
N ALA A 109 1.26 10.33 -10.27
CA ALA A 109 1.85 11.19 -9.25
C ALA A 109 1.22 12.58 -9.23
N ILE A 110 1.09 13.15 -8.03
CA ILE A 110 0.54 14.49 -7.78
C ILE A 110 1.71 15.47 -7.82
N ARG A 111 1.85 16.25 -8.89
CA ARG A 111 3.00 17.14 -9.12
C ARG A 111 2.62 18.61 -9.25
N THR A 112 1.38 18.89 -9.60
CA THR A 112 0.85 20.26 -9.81
C THR A 112 -0.39 20.48 -8.95
N GLU A 113 -0.78 21.73 -8.80
CA GLU A 113 -2.04 22.06 -8.12
C GLU A 113 -3.25 21.44 -8.84
N GLU A 114 -3.23 21.38 -10.16
CA GLU A 114 -4.30 20.74 -10.94
C GLU A 114 -4.36 19.22 -10.64
N ASP A 115 -3.21 18.54 -10.55
CA ASP A 115 -3.16 17.12 -10.15
C ASP A 115 -3.74 16.91 -8.76
N PHE A 116 -3.39 17.83 -7.83
CA PHE A 116 -3.88 17.78 -6.46
C PHE A 116 -5.40 17.95 -6.40
N GLU A 117 -5.94 18.97 -7.08
CA GLU A 117 -7.38 19.22 -7.16
C GLU A 117 -8.14 18.03 -7.75
N ASN A 118 -7.67 17.52 -8.90
CA ASN A 118 -8.25 16.35 -9.57
C ASN A 118 -8.23 15.10 -8.68
N THR A 119 -7.17 14.91 -7.91
CA THR A 119 -7.02 13.76 -7.01
C THR A 119 -7.99 13.89 -5.83
N CYS A 120 -8.04 15.06 -5.18
CA CYS A 120 -8.94 15.31 -4.05
C CYS A 120 -10.41 15.14 -4.43
N GLU A 121 -10.82 15.67 -5.59
CA GLU A 121 -12.20 15.54 -6.10
C GLU A 121 -12.61 14.07 -6.23
N LYS A 122 -11.77 13.25 -6.87
CA LYS A 122 -12.08 11.84 -7.07
C LYS A 122 -12.02 11.01 -5.81
N ILE A 123 -11.05 11.28 -4.91
CA ILE A 123 -10.98 10.59 -3.63
C ILE A 123 -12.21 10.92 -2.79
N ALA A 124 -12.68 12.18 -2.78
CA ALA A 124 -13.91 12.55 -2.07
C ALA A 124 -15.12 11.75 -2.57
N LEU A 125 -15.31 11.65 -3.90
CA LEU A 125 -16.36 10.83 -4.51
C LEU A 125 -16.24 9.35 -4.11
N LEU A 126 -15.02 8.80 -4.18
CA LEU A 126 -14.77 7.40 -3.82
C LEU A 126 -15.02 7.14 -2.33
N CYS A 127 -14.70 8.10 -1.45
CA CYS A 127 -15.00 8.00 -0.03
C CYS A 127 -16.50 7.97 0.26
N GLU A 128 -17.29 8.84 -0.40
CA GLU A 128 -18.75 8.83 -0.30
C GLU A 128 -19.34 7.50 -0.78
N GLU A 129 -18.87 6.99 -1.92
CA GLU A 129 -19.28 5.68 -2.45
C GLU A 129 -18.86 4.52 -1.54
N ALA A 130 -17.67 4.58 -0.91
CA ALA A 130 -17.16 3.56 -0.01
C ALA A 130 -17.90 3.50 1.34
N GLU A 131 -18.52 4.60 1.79
CA GLU A 131 -19.18 4.68 3.09
C GLU A 131 -20.31 3.65 3.21
N GLN A 132 -21.07 3.39 2.13
CA GLN A 132 -22.13 2.39 2.12
C GLN A 132 -21.64 0.96 2.38
N TYR A 133 -20.38 0.68 2.12
CA TYR A 133 -19.74 -0.62 2.34
C TYR A 133 -18.93 -0.67 3.65
N GLY A 134 -18.82 0.45 4.36
CA GLY A 134 -17.94 0.56 5.53
C GLY A 134 -16.44 0.45 5.19
N ILE A 135 -16.04 0.75 3.95
CA ILE A 135 -14.68 0.63 3.46
C ILE A 135 -13.90 1.92 3.72
N ILE A 136 -12.66 1.76 4.17
CA ILE A 136 -11.67 2.82 4.28
C ILE A 136 -10.99 3.02 2.92
N VAL A 137 -10.92 4.26 2.47
CA VAL A 137 -10.15 4.67 1.30
C VAL A 137 -8.79 5.20 1.78
N ALA A 138 -7.72 4.50 1.46
CA ALA A 138 -6.38 4.87 1.90
C ALA A 138 -5.53 5.36 0.72
N SER A 139 -5.09 6.62 0.74
CA SER A 139 -4.16 7.14 -0.26
C SER A 139 -2.72 6.78 0.10
N GLU A 140 -1.95 6.30 -0.87
CA GLU A 140 -0.50 6.21 -0.78
C GLU A 140 0.14 7.22 -1.71
N ASN A 141 0.89 8.16 -1.14
CA ASN A 141 1.55 9.24 -1.85
C ASN A 141 2.78 9.74 -1.08
N THR A 142 3.54 10.66 -1.67
CA THR A 142 4.72 11.29 -1.06
C THR A 142 4.58 12.81 -1.00
N LEU A 143 3.38 13.32 -0.86
CA LEU A 143 3.15 14.75 -0.65
C LEU A 143 3.88 15.24 0.60
N SER A 144 4.19 16.54 0.65
CA SER A 144 4.66 17.18 1.87
C SER A 144 3.65 16.95 3.02
N VAL A 145 4.09 17.09 4.26
CA VAL A 145 3.19 17.05 5.41
C VAL A 145 2.07 18.09 5.27
N GLU A 146 2.43 19.31 4.87
CA GLU A 146 1.48 20.41 4.65
C GLU A 146 0.42 20.05 3.60
N ASP A 147 0.85 19.55 2.44
CA ASP A 147 -0.09 19.17 1.37
C ASP A 147 -0.91 17.92 1.74
N THR A 148 -0.33 16.99 2.48
CA THR A 148 -1.09 15.83 3.00
C THR A 148 -2.20 16.31 3.95
N LEU A 149 -1.90 17.20 4.89
CA LEU A 149 -2.90 17.76 5.81
C LEU A 149 -3.96 18.60 5.06
N ARG A 150 -3.54 19.35 4.03
CA ARG A 150 -4.45 20.07 3.13
C ARG A 150 -5.39 19.11 2.40
N MET A 151 -4.87 17.99 1.93
CA MET A 151 -5.67 16.92 1.28
C MET A 151 -6.74 16.36 2.24
N PHE A 152 -6.37 16.04 3.48
CA PHE A 152 -7.33 15.60 4.50
C PHE A 152 -8.41 16.64 4.78
N GLY A 153 -8.01 17.91 4.94
CA GLY A 153 -8.95 19.03 5.15
C GLY A 153 -9.90 19.24 3.98
N LYS A 154 -9.41 19.07 2.75
CA LYS A 154 -10.20 19.24 1.53
C LYS A 154 -11.18 18.12 1.28
N ILE A 155 -10.76 16.86 1.44
CA ILE A 155 -11.60 15.68 1.26
C ILE A 155 -12.65 15.60 2.37
N GLY A 156 -12.27 15.82 3.63
CA GLY A 156 -13.17 15.91 4.77
C GLY A 156 -13.94 14.64 5.15
N CYS A 157 -13.69 13.51 4.49
CA CYS A 157 -14.39 12.24 4.72
C CYS A 157 -13.78 11.47 5.91
N LYS A 158 -14.62 10.91 6.77
CA LYS A 158 -14.17 10.18 7.97
C LYS A 158 -13.48 8.85 7.66
N ASN A 159 -13.84 8.23 6.53
CA ASN A 159 -13.26 6.99 6.03
C ASN A 159 -12.07 7.20 5.10
N PHE A 160 -11.56 8.45 4.96
CA PHE A 160 -10.30 8.73 4.28
C PHE A 160 -9.12 8.54 5.23
N ARG A 161 -8.10 7.80 4.81
CA ARG A 161 -6.89 7.48 5.59
C ARG A 161 -5.64 7.54 4.72
N LEU A 162 -4.48 7.39 5.35
CA LEU A 162 -3.17 7.31 4.72
C LEU A 162 -2.64 5.86 4.79
N MET A 163 -2.23 5.32 3.65
CA MET A 163 -1.29 4.21 3.57
C MET A 163 0.10 4.82 3.61
N PHE A 164 0.80 4.66 4.72
CA PHE A 164 2.13 5.24 4.88
C PHE A 164 3.20 4.27 4.39
N ASP A 165 4.27 4.79 3.79
CA ASP A 165 5.41 3.99 3.35
C ASP A 165 6.69 4.41 4.04
N SER A 166 7.46 3.46 4.54
CA SER A 166 8.68 3.73 5.32
C SER A 166 9.89 4.15 4.48
N GLN A 167 9.79 4.10 3.15
CA GLN A 167 10.89 4.45 2.24
C GLN A 167 10.54 5.59 1.27
N ASN A 168 9.32 5.62 0.74
CA ASN A 168 8.98 6.47 -0.41
C ASN A 168 9.22 7.96 -0.18
N TYR A 169 8.95 8.48 1.01
CA TYR A 169 9.24 9.89 1.36
C TYR A 169 10.75 10.20 1.30
N PHE A 170 11.59 9.27 1.72
CA PHE A 170 13.05 9.42 1.60
C PHE A 170 13.49 9.39 0.14
N LEU A 171 12.96 8.46 -0.65
CA LEU A 171 13.31 8.32 -2.07
C LEU A 171 12.97 9.57 -2.88
N ASP A 172 11.75 10.10 -2.70
CA ASP A 172 11.25 11.18 -3.55
C ASP A 172 11.78 12.55 -3.11
N HIS A 173 12.03 12.75 -1.81
CA HIS A 173 12.33 14.07 -1.26
C HIS A 173 13.55 14.11 -0.33
N GLY A 174 14.21 12.99 -0.06
CA GLY A 174 15.25 12.91 0.97
C GLY A 174 14.73 13.24 2.38
N ALA A 175 13.41 13.09 2.60
CA ALA A 175 12.77 13.47 3.85
C ALA A 175 13.13 12.49 4.98
N ASP A 176 13.21 13.00 6.22
CA ASP A 176 13.25 12.16 7.42
C ASP A 176 11.87 11.49 7.61
N THR A 177 11.78 10.23 7.18
CA THR A 177 10.53 9.45 7.20
C THR A 177 9.97 9.30 8.63
N ALA A 178 10.82 9.23 9.64
CA ALA A 178 10.39 9.17 11.03
C ALA A 178 9.73 10.49 11.47
N GLN A 179 10.28 11.64 11.02
CA GLN A 179 9.68 12.94 11.30
C GLN A 179 8.34 13.11 10.58
N VAL A 180 8.27 12.75 9.30
CA VAL A 180 7.01 12.76 8.53
C VAL A 180 5.94 11.93 9.23
N LEU A 181 6.29 10.73 9.69
CA LEU A 181 5.35 9.88 10.42
C LEU A 181 4.90 10.49 11.74
N ARG A 182 5.78 11.18 12.49
CA ARG A 182 5.40 11.89 13.74
C ARG A 182 4.33 12.95 13.54
N GLU A 183 4.27 13.55 12.36
CA GLU A 183 3.28 14.58 12.03
C GLU A 183 1.99 13.99 11.46
N LEU A 184 2.10 12.87 10.72
CA LEU A 184 0.97 12.26 10.00
C LEU A 184 0.34 11.04 10.70
N TYR A 185 0.91 10.53 11.81
CA TYR A 185 0.44 9.27 12.44
C TYR A 185 -1.07 9.23 12.76
N PRO A 186 -1.77 10.33 13.09
CA PRO A 186 -3.20 10.26 13.38
C PRO A 186 -4.07 9.88 12.16
N TYR A 187 -3.51 10.02 10.96
CA TYR A 187 -4.20 9.74 9.70
C TYR A 187 -3.87 8.38 9.12
N VAL A 188 -2.85 7.69 9.68
CA VAL A 188 -2.35 6.41 9.15
C VAL A 188 -3.32 5.27 9.45
N GLU A 189 -3.60 4.42 8.47
CA GLU A 189 -4.35 3.17 8.62
C GLU A 189 -3.43 1.94 8.60
N GLN A 190 -2.53 1.88 7.62
CA GLN A 190 -1.59 0.77 7.43
C GLN A 190 -0.23 1.33 7.01
N ILE A 191 0.83 0.56 7.20
CA ILE A 191 2.19 0.96 6.85
C ILE A 191 2.86 -0.10 5.98
N HIS A 192 3.36 0.31 4.82
CA HIS A 192 4.31 -0.45 4.01
C HIS A 192 5.71 -0.34 4.60
N LEU A 193 6.33 -1.48 4.86
CA LEU A 193 7.69 -1.56 5.36
C LEU A 193 8.64 -1.91 4.22
N LYS A 194 9.45 -0.93 3.85
CA LYS A 194 10.52 -1.02 2.85
C LYS A 194 11.79 -0.38 3.38
N ASP A 195 12.93 -0.77 2.80
CA ASP A 195 14.21 -0.09 3.00
C ASP A 195 15.06 -0.14 1.72
N GLY A 196 16.03 0.74 1.61
CA GLY A 196 16.87 0.81 0.44
C GLY A 196 18.02 1.79 0.61
N TYR A 197 18.91 1.80 -0.39
CA TYR A 197 20.06 2.70 -0.47
C TYR A 197 20.35 3.10 -1.91
N ASN A 198 21.22 4.10 -2.08
CA ASN A 198 21.62 4.64 -3.39
C ASN A 198 20.44 5.11 -4.26
N GLY A 199 19.37 5.63 -3.65
CA GLY A 199 18.19 6.10 -4.36
C GLY A 199 17.39 5.01 -5.08
N GLN A 200 17.56 3.74 -4.68
CA GLN A 200 16.84 2.61 -5.27
C GLN A 200 15.76 2.09 -4.33
N ILE A 201 14.55 1.91 -4.89
CA ILE A 201 13.43 1.36 -4.14
C ILE A 201 13.69 -0.11 -3.78
N SER A 202 13.36 -0.49 -2.54
CA SER A 202 13.43 -1.89 -2.05
C SER A 202 14.80 -2.55 -2.34
N SER A 203 15.88 -1.81 -2.15
CA SER A 203 17.22 -2.26 -2.48
C SER A 203 18.03 -2.79 -1.28
N ALA A 204 17.44 -2.76 -0.09
CA ALA A 204 18.03 -3.29 1.14
C ALA A 204 16.99 -4.04 1.97
N LEU A 205 17.45 -5.01 2.76
CA LEU A 205 16.65 -5.59 3.83
C LEU A 205 16.39 -4.55 4.92
N LEU A 206 15.29 -4.69 5.66
CA LEU A 206 14.87 -3.76 6.69
C LEU A 206 15.96 -3.47 7.72
N GLY A 207 16.26 -2.21 7.93
CA GLY A 207 17.33 -1.73 8.81
C GLY A 207 18.74 -1.88 8.25
N ARG A 208 18.89 -2.26 6.98
CA ARG A 208 20.15 -2.37 6.28
C ARG A 208 20.38 -1.26 5.25
N GLY A 209 19.34 -0.45 4.99
CA GLY A 209 19.39 0.67 4.07
C GLY A 209 19.75 1.99 4.76
N GLU A 210 19.54 3.09 4.03
CA GLU A 210 19.81 4.47 4.46
C GLU A 210 18.54 5.27 4.78
N THR A 211 17.35 4.64 4.71
CA THR A 211 16.06 5.32 4.90
C THR A 211 15.68 5.54 6.36
N HIS A 212 16.60 5.28 7.27
CA HIS A 212 16.40 5.40 8.72
C HIS A 212 15.26 4.54 9.26
N PHE A 213 15.06 3.35 8.68
CA PHE A 213 13.99 2.41 9.04
C PHE A 213 13.81 2.21 10.56
N LEU A 214 14.91 2.06 11.32
CA LEU A 214 14.82 1.84 12.76
C LEU A 214 14.26 3.03 13.54
N GLN A 215 14.50 4.27 13.06
CA GLN A 215 13.89 5.47 13.62
C GLN A 215 12.39 5.52 13.34
N THR A 216 11.99 5.20 12.10
CA THR A 216 10.58 5.10 11.70
C THR A 216 9.86 4.02 12.50
N ALA A 217 10.46 2.84 12.65
CA ALA A 217 9.92 1.74 13.45
C ALA A 217 9.74 2.12 14.94
N ARG A 218 10.62 2.96 15.49
CA ARG A 218 10.44 3.52 16.84
C ARG A 218 9.18 4.38 16.91
N VAL A 219 8.94 5.25 15.94
CA VAL A 219 7.73 6.09 15.90
C VAL A 219 6.48 5.21 15.81
N ILE A 220 6.49 4.18 14.96
CA ILE A 220 5.38 3.23 14.84
C ILE A 220 5.06 2.60 16.21
N ARG A 221 6.07 2.15 16.95
CA ARG A 221 5.89 1.58 18.29
C ARG A 221 5.36 2.57 19.32
N GLU A 222 5.89 3.80 19.31
CA GLU A 222 5.50 4.87 20.24
C GLU A 222 4.05 5.32 20.02
N THR A 223 3.59 5.33 18.78
CA THR A 223 2.27 5.84 18.40
C THR A 223 1.21 4.75 18.23
N ALA A 224 1.62 3.50 17.98
CA ALA A 224 0.75 2.39 17.61
C ALA A 224 -0.27 2.77 16.50
N CYS A 225 0.17 3.59 15.53
CA CYS A 225 -0.70 4.27 14.57
C CYS A 225 -1.25 3.36 13.47
N ALA A 226 -0.65 2.21 13.24
CA ALA A 226 -1.03 1.35 12.13
C ALA A 226 -1.78 0.11 12.59
N ARG A 227 -2.82 -0.24 11.87
CA ARG A 227 -3.58 -1.47 12.07
C ARG A 227 -2.83 -2.70 11.55
N TRP A 228 -2.06 -2.52 10.48
CA TRP A 228 -1.23 -3.54 9.86
C TRP A 228 0.12 -2.98 9.45
N LEU A 229 1.14 -3.80 9.58
CA LEU A 229 2.48 -3.57 9.04
C LEU A 229 2.68 -4.55 7.90
N LEU A 230 2.83 -4.03 6.69
CA LEU A 230 2.87 -4.79 5.45
C LEU A 230 4.30 -4.80 4.90
N LEU A 231 4.91 -5.95 4.85
CA LEU A 231 6.25 -6.12 4.29
C LEU A 231 6.18 -6.00 2.76
N GLU A 232 6.84 -4.97 2.19
CA GLU A 232 6.72 -4.65 0.77
C GLU A 232 8.07 -4.50 0.06
N ASN A 233 9.16 -5.03 0.61
CA ASN A 233 10.40 -5.16 -0.15
C ASN A 233 10.22 -6.07 -1.38
N TYR A 234 10.92 -5.76 -2.48
CA TYR A 234 10.80 -6.48 -3.75
C TYR A 234 11.81 -7.63 -3.81
N TYR A 235 11.50 -8.73 -3.11
CA TYR A 235 12.40 -9.88 -2.96
C TYR A 235 12.62 -10.68 -4.23
N ASP A 236 11.74 -10.53 -5.22
CA ASP A 236 11.80 -11.23 -6.52
C ASP A 236 12.61 -10.49 -7.59
N ARG A 237 13.19 -9.32 -7.26
CA ARG A 237 13.88 -8.42 -8.20
C ARG A 237 15.26 -8.01 -7.71
N PRO A 238 16.15 -7.64 -8.66
CA PRO A 238 17.40 -6.96 -8.30
C PRO A 238 17.14 -5.65 -7.54
N PRO A 239 18.02 -5.31 -6.57
CA PRO A 239 19.21 -6.08 -6.18
C PRO A 239 18.96 -7.19 -5.16
N LEU A 240 17.79 -7.22 -4.48
CA LEU A 240 17.55 -8.14 -3.37
C LEU A 240 17.66 -9.61 -3.77
N ASN A 241 17.05 -10.03 -4.89
CA ASN A 241 17.11 -11.42 -5.34
C ASN A 241 18.52 -11.91 -5.70
N GLN A 242 19.51 -11.01 -5.77
CA GLN A 242 20.92 -11.35 -6.01
C GLN A 242 21.66 -11.70 -4.70
N LEU A 243 21.06 -11.39 -3.54
CA LEU A 243 21.67 -11.63 -2.23
C LEU A 243 21.55 -13.09 -1.78
N CYS A 244 20.54 -13.83 -2.29
CA CYS A 244 20.29 -15.22 -1.93
C CYS A 244 19.63 -15.96 -3.10
N ALA A 245 19.97 -17.25 -3.26
CA ALA A 245 19.38 -18.10 -4.29
C ALA A 245 17.88 -18.39 -4.05
N ASP A 246 17.46 -18.41 -2.78
CA ASP A 246 16.04 -18.52 -2.38
C ASP A 246 15.54 -17.16 -1.85
N PRO A 247 14.71 -16.44 -2.61
CA PRO A 247 14.16 -15.16 -2.15
C PRO A 247 13.30 -15.25 -0.88
N LEU A 248 12.75 -16.41 -0.55
CA LEU A 248 11.99 -16.60 0.69
C LEU A 248 12.86 -16.51 1.94
N GLU A 249 14.18 -16.81 1.85
CA GLU A 249 15.11 -16.57 2.95
C GLU A 249 15.28 -15.08 3.26
N LEU A 250 15.19 -14.22 2.25
CA LEU A 250 15.21 -12.77 2.43
C LEU A 250 13.95 -12.30 3.17
N VAL A 251 12.79 -12.83 2.78
CA VAL A 251 11.52 -12.59 3.49
C VAL A 251 11.62 -13.02 4.95
N ARG A 252 12.14 -14.22 5.23
CA ARG A 252 12.35 -14.72 6.62
C ARG A 252 13.28 -13.80 7.41
N THR A 253 14.29 -13.25 6.76
CA THR A 253 15.22 -12.30 7.40
C THR A 253 14.52 -11.03 7.82
N ASP A 254 13.72 -10.43 6.94
CA ASP A 254 12.95 -9.23 7.26
C ASP A 254 11.83 -9.49 8.29
N MET A 255 11.16 -10.64 8.23
CA MET A 255 10.24 -11.07 9.29
C MET A 255 10.92 -11.15 10.66
N LYS A 256 12.15 -11.68 10.71
CA LYS A 256 12.93 -11.72 11.95
C LYS A 256 13.29 -10.31 12.43
N THR A 257 13.63 -9.42 11.52
CA THR A 257 13.87 -8.01 11.84
C THR A 257 12.62 -7.36 12.43
N ILE A 258 11.46 -7.54 11.80
CA ILE A 258 10.17 -7.02 12.29
C ILE A 258 9.88 -7.57 13.71
N LYS A 259 9.96 -8.88 13.92
CA LYS A 259 9.75 -9.49 15.24
C LYS A 259 10.69 -8.89 16.28
N THR A 260 11.98 -8.77 15.95
CA THR A 260 12.96 -8.18 16.87
C THR A 260 12.66 -6.72 17.20
N VAL A 261 12.27 -5.92 16.19
CA VAL A 261 12.08 -4.48 16.35
C VAL A 261 10.76 -4.16 17.05
N PHE A 262 9.69 -4.94 16.81
CA PHE A 262 8.36 -4.64 17.34
C PHE A 262 7.97 -5.46 18.58
N GLU A 263 8.58 -6.61 18.83
CA GLU A 263 8.32 -7.44 20.02
C GLU A 263 9.21 -7.09 21.23
N MET A 264 10.30 -6.35 21.03
CA MET A 264 11.14 -5.84 22.14
C MET A 264 10.44 -4.64 22.81
N GLN A 265 9.51 -4.90 23.72
CA GLN A 265 8.99 -3.95 24.71
C GLN A 265 9.67 -4.16 26.05
#